data_0e52af17226ecba6c11566bbb1c23f5f
#
_entry.id   0e52af17226ecba6c11566bbb1c23f5f
#
_cell.length_a   1.000
_cell.length_b   1.000
_cell.length_c   1.000
_cell.angle_alpha   90.00
_cell.angle_beta   90.00
_cell.angle_gamma   90.00
#
_symmetry.space_group_name_H-M   'P 1'
#
loop_
_entity.id
_entity.type
_entity.pdbx_description
1 polymer ?
#
loop_
_entity_poly.entity_id
_entity_poly.type
_entity_poly.pdbx_seq_one_letter_code
_entity_poly.pdbx_strand_id
1 'polypeptide(L)'
;SRRRLTEAIPTLAKQIKPYRAGYLARERRQIEQELFRGKLLGVVATTALELGIDIGDLEATVLTGYPGSIASAWQQAGRSGRSRDNSLSFLIALDNPLDQYFMRHPDYFFQKSFENALVNPSNPYILRAHLLCAAWEMPLSSQDEKIFGSALSQERAKLEGRGKLRERNRRWYLSPTIAHPAQSINIRSTSGESFALIDTSIDSLLETVEASVAFSQVHPGAIYLHQGEAYLVTELDLANRTAYAVPTTASYYTQAREITDLRITRIIRDKSCEQAKVYLGEVEVTTTVVGFRKKAQFTEEVIGEEPLDLPPQHFSTVALWFDLPPEVITHLVKAQLDFAGGLHAAEHAAIAILPLFALCD
;
A
#
# COMPACT_ATOMS: atom_id res chain seq x y z
N SER A 1 -13.75 -9.80 15.46
CA SER A 1 -12.42 -9.68 16.09
C SER A 1 -12.14 -10.90 16.97
N ARG A 2 -10.84 -11.16 17.26
CA ARG A 2 -10.39 -12.26 18.13
C ARG A 2 -11.12 -12.27 19.48
N ARG A 3 -11.36 -11.10 20.07
CA ARG A 3 -12.10 -10.96 21.33
C ARG A 3 -13.51 -11.53 21.24
N ARG A 4 -14.31 -11.15 20.21
CA ARG A 4 -15.66 -11.72 20.01
C ARG A 4 -15.62 -13.23 19.80
N LEU A 5 -14.61 -13.72 19.07
CA LEU A 5 -14.43 -15.15 18.86
C LEU A 5 -14.04 -15.85 20.16
N THR A 6 -13.18 -15.23 20.98
CA THR A 6 -12.79 -15.76 22.30
C THR A 6 -13.98 -15.81 23.26
N GLU A 7 -14.86 -14.81 23.21
CA GLU A 7 -16.08 -14.77 24.03
C GLU A 7 -17.11 -15.82 23.56
N ALA A 8 -17.27 -16.01 22.24
CA ALA A 8 -18.26 -16.91 21.68
C ALA A 8 -17.80 -18.38 21.64
N ILE A 9 -16.57 -18.64 21.19
CA ILE A 9 -16.03 -19.99 20.98
C ILE A 9 -14.53 -19.98 21.30
N PRO A 10 -14.14 -20.06 22.59
CA PRO A 10 -12.75 -19.91 23.04
C PRO A 10 -11.77 -20.91 22.40
N THR A 11 -12.24 -22.11 22.07
CA THR A 11 -11.43 -23.15 21.43
C THR A 11 -10.99 -22.77 20.03
N LEU A 12 -11.87 -22.15 19.24
CA LEU A 12 -11.57 -21.68 17.88
C LEU A 12 -10.66 -20.45 17.88
N ALA A 13 -10.75 -19.59 18.88
CA ALA A 13 -9.94 -18.39 18.97
C ALA A 13 -8.44 -18.68 18.99
N LYS A 14 -8.03 -19.85 19.50
CA LYS A 14 -6.62 -20.30 19.52
C LYS A 14 -6.16 -20.90 18.20
N GLN A 15 -7.10 -21.34 17.35
CA GLN A 15 -6.83 -21.98 16.07
C GLN A 15 -6.96 -21.03 14.89
N ILE A 16 -7.23 -19.72 15.14
CA ILE A 16 -7.28 -18.69 14.13
C ILE A 16 -6.26 -17.61 14.47
N LYS A 17 -5.34 -17.32 13.53
CA LYS A 17 -4.30 -16.31 13.71
C LYS A 17 -4.39 -15.23 12.64
N PRO A 18 -4.04 -13.97 12.97
CA PRO A 18 -3.79 -12.94 11.96
C PRO A 18 -2.47 -13.22 11.23
N TYR A 19 -2.39 -12.76 9.98
CA TYR A 19 -1.17 -12.84 9.17
C TYR A 19 -0.98 -11.54 8.38
N ARG A 20 0.18 -10.92 8.50
CA ARG A 20 0.53 -9.66 7.84
C ARG A 20 1.96 -9.69 7.31
N ALA A 21 2.22 -8.92 6.24
CA ALA A 21 3.55 -8.82 5.64
C ALA A 21 4.60 -8.22 6.58
N GLY A 22 4.20 -7.28 7.47
CA GLY A 22 5.08 -6.62 8.42
C GLY A 22 5.60 -7.50 9.56
N TYR A 23 4.99 -8.65 9.82
CA TYR A 23 5.46 -9.57 10.86
C TYR A 23 6.88 -10.05 10.58
N LEU A 24 7.64 -10.33 11.63
CA LEU A 24 8.98 -10.87 11.50
C LEU A 24 8.98 -12.18 10.69
N ALA A 25 10.00 -12.39 9.89
CA ALA A 25 10.08 -13.56 9.01
C ALA A 25 9.93 -14.90 9.75
N ARG A 26 10.47 -14.99 10.99
CA ARG A 26 10.33 -16.17 11.86
C ARG A 26 8.88 -16.42 12.25
N GLU A 27 8.12 -15.38 12.57
CA GLU A 27 6.73 -15.46 12.99
C GLU A 27 5.83 -15.87 11.84
N ARG A 28 6.04 -15.27 10.66
CA ARG A 28 5.33 -15.66 9.44
C ARG A 28 5.54 -17.14 9.13
N ARG A 29 6.79 -17.62 9.11
CA ARG A 29 7.10 -19.03 8.90
C ARG A 29 6.47 -19.94 9.94
N GLN A 30 6.39 -19.52 11.20
CA GLN A 30 5.73 -20.29 12.24
C GLN A 30 4.23 -20.43 11.96
N ILE A 31 3.53 -19.32 11.63
CA ILE A 31 2.10 -19.34 11.30
C ILE A 31 1.83 -20.21 10.07
N GLU A 32 2.65 -20.08 9.04
CA GLU A 32 2.59 -20.89 7.82
C GLU A 32 2.73 -22.39 8.13
N GLN A 33 3.72 -22.76 8.94
CA GLN A 33 3.92 -24.16 9.36
C GLN A 33 2.76 -24.70 10.22
N GLU A 34 2.21 -23.88 11.12
CA GLU A 34 1.08 -24.27 11.95
C GLU A 34 -0.18 -24.50 11.10
N LEU A 35 -0.41 -23.64 10.10
CA LEU A 35 -1.51 -23.79 9.15
C LEU A 35 -1.33 -25.04 8.29
N PHE A 36 -0.15 -25.22 7.70
CA PHE A 36 0.18 -26.39 6.86
C PHE A 36 0.04 -27.72 7.61
N ARG A 37 0.35 -27.75 8.91
CA ARG A 37 0.23 -28.94 9.76
C ARG A 37 -1.19 -29.16 10.32
N GLY A 38 -2.15 -28.34 9.93
CA GLY A 38 -3.53 -28.42 10.46
C GLY A 38 -3.68 -28.05 11.93
N LYS A 39 -2.68 -27.39 12.53
CA LYS A 39 -2.80 -26.86 13.91
C LYS A 39 -3.67 -25.61 13.97
N LEU A 40 -3.72 -24.86 12.88
CA LEU A 40 -4.62 -23.74 12.70
C LEU A 40 -5.76 -24.16 11.78
N LEU A 41 -6.98 -23.75 12.12
CA LEU A 41 -8.16 -23.90 11.26
C LEU A 41 -8.27 -22.77 10.23
N GLY A 42 -7.63 -21.64 10.49
CA GLY A 42 -7.65 -20.53 9.58
C GLY A 42 -6.70 -19.39 9.94
N VAL A 43 -6.51 -18.54 8.97
CA VAL A 43 -5.77 -17.27 9.12
C VAL A 43 -6.61 -16.13 8.57
N VAL A 44 -6.53 -14.99 9.24
CA VAL A 44 -7.09 -13.72 8.75
C VAL A 44 -5.92 -12.91 8.21
N ALA A 45 -5.87 -12.76 6.89
CA ALA A 45 -4.75 -12.12 6.23
C ALA A 45 -5.17 -10.87 5.45
N THR A 46 -4.22 -9.97 5.26
CA THR A 46 -4.26 -8.95 4.22
C THR A 46 -3.82 -9.60 2.88
N THR A 47 -3.51 -8.81 1.85
CA THR A 47 -2.91 -9.29 0.59
C THR A 47 -1.57 -10.04 0.78
N ALA A 48 -1.05 -10.12 2.00
CA ALA A 48 0.21 -10.80 2.32
C ALA A 48 0.26 -12.29 1.95
N LEU A 49 -0.90 -12.95 1.83
CA LEU A 49 -1.01 -14.34 1.39
C LEU A 49 -1.37 -14.50 -0.09
N GLU A 50 -1.54 -13.40 -0.82
CA GLU A 50 -1.92 -13.43 -2.23
C GLU A 50 -0.83 -14.02 -3.13
N LEU A 51 0.44 -13.66 -2.88
CA LEU A 51 1.58 -14.04 -3.71
C LEU A 51 2.70 -14.73 -2.92
N GLY A 52 3.40 -15.63 -3.59
CA GLY A 52 4.73 -16.11 -3.19
C GLY A 52 4.78 -17.11 -2.04
N ILE A 53 3.65 -17.55 -1.48
CA ILE A 53 3.64 -18.50 -0.37
C ILE A 53 2.88 -19.76 -0.76
N ASP A 54 3.50 -20.89 -0.50
CA ASP A 54 2.84 -22.21 -0.61
C ASP A 54 2.24 -22.57 0.76
N ILE A 55 0.94 -22.32 0.91
CA ILE A 55 0.23 -22.48 2.20
C ILE A 55 -0.34 -23.90 2.35
N GLY A 56 -0.11 -24.76 1.35
CA GLY A 56 -0.70 -26.10 1.34
C GLY A 56 -2.18 -26.08 0.93
N ASP A 57 -2.87 -27.16 1.27
CA ASP A 57 -4.24 -27.39 0.84
C ASP A 57 -5.25 -26.70 1.76
N LEU A 58 -5.66 -25.50 1.39
CA LEU A 58 -6.81 -24.87 2.03
C LEU A 58 -8.10 -25.38 1.40
N GLU A 59 -9.08 -25.73 2.23
CA GLU A 59 -10.40 -26.17 1.79
C GLU A 59 -11.28 -24.99 1.34
N ALA A 60 -11.10 -23.84 1.95
CA ALA A 60 -11.89 -22.65 1.63
C ALA A 60 -11.10 -21.35 1.74
N THR A 61 -11.49 -20.36 0.93
CA THR A 61 -11.10 -18.96 1.05
C THR A 61 -12.32 -18.06 1.18
N VAL A 62 -12.18 -17.00 1.97
CA VAL A 62 -13.23 -15.98 2.15
C VAL A 62 -12.61 -14.62 1.89
N LEU A 63 -12.99 -13.99 0.78
CA LEU A 63 -12.59 -12.64 0.42
C LEU A 63 -13.65 -11.67 0.97
N THR A 64 -13.22 -10.71 1.77
CA THR A 64 -14.11 -9.66 2.31
C THR A 64 -13.88 -8.38 1.53
N GLY A 65 -14.79 -8.06 0.65
CA GLY A 65 -14.67 -7.03 -0.37
C GLY A 65 -13.90 -7.49 -1.61
N TYR A 66 -14.17 -6.82 -2.71
CA TYR A 66 -13.41 -7.01 -3.96
C TYR A 66 -12.00 -6.42 -3.80
N PRO A 67 -10.92 -7.18 -4.12
CA PRO A 67 -9.55 -6.77 -3.81
C PRO A 67 -8.96 -5.77 -4.83
N GLY A 68 -9.77 -5.09 -5.62
CA GLY A 68 -9.34 -4.06 -6.56
C GLY A 68 -9.06 -4.56 -7.98
N SER A 69 -8.75 -5.84 -8.18
CA SER A 69 -8.57 -6.43 -9.50
C SER A 69 -9.10 -7.86 -9.58
N ILE A 70 -9.52 -8.29 -10.78
CA ILE A 70 -9.92 -9.67 -11.04
C ILE A 70 -8.72 -10.61 -10.83
N ALA A 71 -7.53 -10.17 -11.24
CA ALA A 71 -6.29 -10.93 -11.04
C ALA A 71 -6.04 -11.22 -9.56
N SER A 72 -6.13 -10.21 -8.69
CA SER A 72 -5.96 -10.36 -7.24
C SER A 72 -7.04 -11.27 -6.65
N ALA A 73 -8.30 -11.09 -7.04
CA ALA A 73 -9.39 -11.96 -6.57
C ALA A 73 -9.14 -13.44 -6.90
N TRP A 74 -8.72 -13.74 -8.11
CA TRP A 74 -8.38 -15.11 -8.51
C TRP A 74 -7.11 -15.64 -7.82
N GLN A 75 -6.10 -14.80 -7.56
CA GLN A 75 -4.91 -15.21 -6.83
C GLN A 75 -5.21 -15.54 -5.37
N GLN A 76 -6.09 -14.77 -4.74
CA GLN A 76 -6.55 -15.02 -3.37
C GLN A 76 -7.46 -16.26 -3.32
N ALA A 77 -8.42 -16.38 -4.22
CA ALA A 77 -9.28 -17.57 -4.33
C ALA A 77 -8.47 -18.83 -4.61
N GLY A 78 -7.45 -18.76 -5.46
CA GLY A 78 -6.56 -19.86 -5.81
C GLY A 78 -5.60 -20.31 -4.68
N ARG A 79 -5.75 -19.77 -3.47
CA ARG A 79 -5.09 -20.32 -2.27
C ARG A 79 -5.78 -21.57 -1.74
N SER A 80 -7.03 -21.82 -2.14
CA SER A 80 -7.72 -23.08 -1.90
C SER A 80 -7.71 -23.99 -3.14
N GLY A 81 -7.88 -25.29 -2.94
CA GLY A 81 -8.07 -26.24 -4.03
C GLY A 81 -6.83 -26.63 -4.82
N ARG A 82 -5.66 -26.59 -4.21
CA ARG A 82 -4.41 -27.07 -4.85
C ARG A 82 -4.28 -28.59 -4.90
N SER A 83 -4.97 -29.30 -4.02
CA SER A 83 -5.13 -30.74 -4.08
C SER A 83 -6.21 -31.14 -5.08
N ARG A 84 -6.43 -32.45 -5.25
CA ARG A 84 -7.46 -33.00 -6.13
C ARG A 84 -8.88 -32.86 -5.57
N ASP A 85 -9.02 -32.33 -4.36
CA ASP A 85 -10.30 -32.19 -3.68
C ASP A 85 -11.02 -30.88 -4.08
N ASN A 86 -12.34 -30.89 -3.98
CA ASN A 86 -13.15 -29.71 -4.20
C ASN A 86 -12.86 -28.64 -3.15
N SER A 87 -12.73 -27.41 -3.57
CA SER A 87 -12.55 -26.26 -2.69
C SER A 87 -13.65 -25.23 -2.91
N LEU A 88 -13.81 -24.33 -1.94
CA LEU A 88 -14.85 -23.34 -1.98
C LEU A 88 -14.25 -21.95 -1.76
N SER A 89 -14.61 -20.99 -2.61
CA SER A 89 -14.22 -19.59 -2.46
C SER A 89 -15.47 -18.73 -2.36
N PHE A 90 -15.47 -17.86 -1.35
CA PHE A 90 -16.56 -16.90 -1.11
C PHE A 90 -16.04 -15.49 -1.33
N LEU A 91 -16.78 -14.69 -2.08
CA LEU A 91 -16.63 -13.23 -2.13
C LEU A 91 -17.80 -12.59 -1.39
N ILE A 92 -17.52 -11.98 -0.26
CA ILE A 92 -18.49 -11.22 0.54
C ILE A 92 -18.40 -9.76 0.09
N ALA A 93 -19.37 -9.32 -0.68
CA ALA A 93 -19.43 -7.95 -1.18
C ALA A 93 -19.67 -6.96 -0.05
N LEU A 94 -18.90 -5.88 -0.04
CA LEU A 94 -19.13 -4.71 0.80
C LEU A 94 -20.16 -3.78 0.14
N ASP A 95 -20.66 -2.80 0.90
CA ASP A 95 -21.57 -1.78 0.39
C ASP A 95 -20.77 -0.65 -0.31
N ASN A 96 -20.09 -1.01 -1.40
CA ASN A 96 -19.41 -0.08 -2.29
C ASN A 96 -19.82 -0.33 -3.75
N PRO A 97 -19.67 0.67 -4.63
CA PRO A 97 -20.18 0.60 -6.00
C PRO A 97 -19.63 -0.58 -6.80
N LEU A 98 -18.34 -0.89 -6.66
CA LEU A 98 -17.67 -1.91 -7.47
C LEU A 98 -18.06 -3.33 -7.02
N ASP A 99 -18.06 -3.59 -5.72
CA ASP A 99 -18.51 -4.87 -5.15
C ASP A 99 -19.97 -5.15 -5.58
N GLN A 100 -20.84 -4.15 -5.42
CA GLN A 100 -22.25 -4.27 -5.80
C GLN A 100 -22.44 -4.44 -7.31
N TYR A 101 -21.57 -3.83 -8.12
CA TYR A 101 -21.58 -4.04 -9.57
C TYR A 101 -21.29 -5.50 -9.92
N PHE A 102 -20.26 -6.11 -9.34
CA PHE A 102 -19.92 -7.51 -9.60
C PHE A 102 -21.01 -8.49 -9.12
N MET A 103 -21.68 -8.17 -8.01
CA MET A 103 -22.80 -9.00 -7.55
C MET A 103 -23.99 -8.98 -8.53
N ARG A 104 -24.22 -7.86 -9.20
CA ARG A 104 -25.28 -7.71 -10.21
C ARG A 104 -24.87 -8.21 -11.59
N HIS A 105 -23.58 -8.21 -11.87
CA HIS A 105 -22.99 -8.58 -13.17
C HIS A 105 -21.89 -9.63 -13.00
N PRO A 106 -22.20 -10.84 -12.50
CA PRO A 106 -21.21 -11.89 -12.25
C PRO A 106 -20.47 -12.32 -13.51
N ASP A 107 -21.13 -12.26 -14.68
CA ASP A 107 -20.51 -12.58 -15.97
C ASP A 107 -19.31 -11.67 -16.27
N TYR A 108 -19.35 -10.42 -15.84
CA TYR A 108 -18.22 -9.51 -16.02
C TYR A 108 -17.00 -10.01 -15.24
N PHE A 109 -17.21 -10.54 -14.02
CA PHE A 109 -16.13 -11.10 -13.21
C PHE A 109 -15.55 -12.40 -13.78
N PHE A 110 -16.44 -13.30 -14.26
CA PHE A 110 -16.02 -14.64 -14.69
C PHE A 110 -15.57 -14.75 -16.15
N GLN A 111 -16.05 -13.88 -17.04
CA GLN A 111 -15.82 -13.98 -18.49
C GLN A 111 -14.82 -12.97 -19.03
N LYS A 112 -14.47 -11.93 -18.27
CA LYS A 112 -13.44 -10.96 -18.66
C LYS A 112 -12.05 -11.52 -18.46
N SER A 113 -11.13 -11.09 -19.35
CA SER A 113 -9.70 -11.27 -19.12
C SER A 113 -9.25 -10.45 -17.91
N PHE A 114 -8.13 -10.84 -17.33
CA PHE A 114 -7.47 -10.05 -16.29
C PHE A 114 -7.14 -8.64 -16.80
N GLU A 115 -7.02 -7.72 -15.87
CA GLU A 115 -6.62 -6.35 -16.13
C GLU A 115 -5.25 -6.29 -16.81
N ASN A 116 -5.07 -5.29 -17.68
CA ASN A 116 -3.78 -5.10 -18.34
C ASN A 116 -2.75 -4.59 -17.34
N ALA A 117 -1.67 -5.34 -17.15
CA ALA A 117 -0.53 -4.90 -16.38
C ALA A 117 0.23 -3.82 -17.20
N LEU A 118 0.08 -2.57 -16.80
CA LEU A 118 0.80 -1.45 -17.39
C LEU A 118 2.08 -1.20 -16.61
N VAL A 119 3.21 -1.37 -17.26
CA VAL A 119 4.53 -1.13 -16.68
C VAL A 119 5.18 0.04 -17.38
N ASN A 120 5.70 1.00 -16.62
CA ASN A 120 6.55 2.06 -17.14
C ASN A 120 8.04 1.74 -16.87
N PRO A 121 8.73 1.06 -17.80
CA PRO A 121 10.14 0.70 -17.62
C PRO A 121 11.07 1.91 -17.59
N SER A 122 10.60 3.06 -18.06
CA SER A 122 11.35 4.33 -18.06
C SER A 122 11.08 5.19 -16.84
N ASN A 123 10.33 4.69 -15.83
CA ASN A 123 10.13 5.41 -14.59
C ASN A 123 11.48 5.74 -13.94
N PRO A 124 11.86 7.03 -13.83
CA PRO A 124 13.21 7.41 -13.41
C PRO A 124 13.54 7.01 -11.96
N TYR A 125 12.56 6.85 -11.10
CA TYR A 125 12.77 6.43 -9.71
C TYR A 125 13.17 4.95 -9.65
N ILE A 126 12.46 4.11 -10.37
CA ILE A 126 12.74 2.67 -10.44
C ILE A 126 14.00 2.43 -11.27
N LEU A 127 14.08 3.03 -12.47
CA LEU A 127 15.20 2.82 -13.38
C LEU A 127 16.55 3.17 -12.74
N ARG A 128 16.66 4.34 -12.09
CA ARG A 128 17.90 4.74 -11.40
C ARG A 128 18.35 3.75 -10.33
N ALA A 129 17.42 3.23 -9.56
CA ALA A 129 17.70 2.24 -8.54
C ALA A 129 18.21 0.93 -9.16
N HIS A 130 17.55 0.46 -10.20
CA HIS A 130 17.96 -0.75 -10.91
C HIS A 130 19.27 -0.60 -11.69
N LEU A 131 19.59 0.59 -12.20
CA LEU A 131 20.88 0.85 -12.84
C LEU A 131 22.06 0.71 -11.86
N LEU A 132 21.87 1.00 -10.56
CA LEU A 132 22.88 0.76 -9.54
C LEU A 132 23.07 -0.74 -9.31
N CYS A 133 22.00 -1.53 -9.30
CA CYS A 133 22.10 -2.99 -9.21
C CYS A 133 22.81 -3.58 -10.43
N ALA A 134 22.42 -3.15 -11.62
CA ALA A 134 23.06 -3.59 -12.86
C ALA A 134 24.57 -3.25 -12.88
N ALA A 135 24.95 -2.02 -12.44
CA ALA A 135 26.34 -1.62 -12.34
C ALA A 135 27.13 -2.40 -11.26
N TRP A 136 26.45 -2.92 -10.26
CA TRP A 136 27.04 -3.82 -9.25
C TRP A 136 27.39 -5.18 -9.85
N GLU A 137 26.47 -5.73 -10.67
CA GLU A 137 26.70 -7.02 -11.34
C GLU A 137 27.72 -6.92 -12.46
N MET A 138 27.61 -5.87 -13.29
CA MET A 138 28.51 -5.60 -14.41
C MET A 138 28.54 -4.11 -14.77
N PRO A 139 29.71 -3.52 -15.06
CA PRO A 139 29.79 -2.12 -15.45
C PRO A 139 28.91 -1.80 -16.65
N LEU A 140 28.08 -0.77 -16.52
CA LEU A 140 27.17 -0.33 -17.58
C LEU A 140 27.95 0.19 -18.81
N SER A 141 27.37 0.05 -19.96
CA SER A 141 27.89 0.53 -21.26
C SER A 141 26.80 1.24 -22.05
N SER A 142 27.16 1.86 -23.17
CA SER A 142 26.16 2.42 -24.09
C SER A 142 25.30 1.35 -24.79
N GLN A 143 25.76 0.10 -24.85
CA GLN A 143 25.00 -1.00 -25.45
C GLN A 143 23.80 -1.43 -24.60
N ASP A 144 23.81 -1.12 -23.31
CA ASP A 144 22.75 -1.46 -22.38
C ASP A 144 21.48 -0.63 -22.61
N GLU A 145 21.52 0.36 -23.52
CA GLU A 145 20.33 1.07 -24.01
C GLU A 145 19.32 0.11 -24.68
N LYS A 146 19.82 -1.00 -25.25
CA LYS A 146 18.96 -2.06 -25.80
C LYS A 146 18.09 -2.75 -24.71
N ILE A 147 18.55 -2.73 -23.46
CA ILE A 147 17.88 -3.37 -22.31
C ILE A 147 17.05 -2.32 -21.55
N PHE A 148 17.65 -1.19 -21.23
CA PHE A 148 17.07 -0.17 -20.35
C PHE A 148 16.35 0.96 -21.10
N GLY A 149 16.37 0.94 -22.45
CA GLY A 149 15.71 1.95 -23.28
C GLY A 149 16.45 3.30 -23.34
N SER A 150 15.85 4.24 -24.06
CA SER A 150 16.44 5.57 -24.35
C SER A 150 16.66 6.44 -23.11
N ALA A 151 15.98 6.14 -22.00
CA ALA A 151 16.16 6.86 -20.73
C ALA A 151 17.51 6.56 -20.04
N LEU A 152 18.20 5.46 -20.43
CA LEU A 152 19.47 5.05 -19.82
C LEU A 152 20.50 6.18 -19.77
N SER A 153 20.74 6.84 -20.90
CA SER A 153 21.78 7.86 -21.00
C SER A 153 21.53 9.04 -20.06
N GLN A 154 20.29 9.49 -19.95
CA GLN A 154 19.90 10.59 -19.06
C GLN A 154 20.02 10.19 -17.59
N GLU A 155 19.48 9.04 -17.21
CA GLU A 155 19.46 8.61 -15.80
C GLU A 155 20.87 8.20 -15.32
N ARG A 156 21.69 7.62 -16.18
CA ARG A 156 23.10 7.35 -15.94
C ARG A 156 23.87 8.63 -15.66
N ALA A 157 23.72 9.68 -16.48
CA ALA A 157 24.35 10.97 -16.27
C ALA A 157 23.96 11.61 -14.93
N LYS A 158 22.70 11.48 -14.52
CA LYS A 158 22.27 11.94 -13.19
C LYS A 158 22.92 11.17 -12.05
N LEU A 159 23.08 9.86 -12.21
CA LEU A 159 23.76 9.01 -11.20
C LEU A 159 25.26 9.31 -11.13
N GLU A 160 25.90 9.59 -12.25
CA GLU A 160 27.30 10.02 -12.33
C GLU A 160 27.47 11.40 -11.66
N GLY A 161 26.64 12.38 -11.98
CA GLY A 161 26.66 13.71 -11.35
C GLY A 161 26.43 13.67 -9.82
N ARG A 162 25.75 12.64 -9.31
CA ARG A 162 25.58 12.38 -7.87
C ARG A 162 26.71 11.54 -7.26
N GLY A 163 27.75 11.20 -8.02
CA GLY A 163 28.88 10.37 -7.56
C GLY A 163 28.55 8.91 -7.28
N LYS A 164 27.34 8.44 -7.70
CA LYS A 164 26.91 7.04 -7.52
C LYS A 164 27.46 6.11 -8.58
N LEU A 165 27.76 6.63 -9.76
CA LEU A 165 28.49 5.95 -10.85
C LEU A 165 29.76 6.71 -11.18
N ARG A 166 30.77 6.00 -11.72
CA ARG A 166 32.03 6.57 -12.21
C ARG A 166 32.35 6.02 -13.59
N GLU A 167 32.55 6.91 -14.55
CA GLU A 167 32.96 6.52 -15.91
C GLU A 167 34.46 6.18 -15.94
N ARG A 168 34.81 5.06 -16.60
CA ARG A 168 36.16 4.67 -16.97
C ARG A 168 36.13 3.86 -18.25
N ASN A 169 36.82 4.30 -19.26
CA ASN A 169 36.93 3.60 -20.56
C ASN A 169 35.57 3.33 -21.21
N ARG A 170 34.67 4.32 -21.23
CA ARG A 170 33.29 4.20 -21.75
C ARG A 170 32.44 3.14 -21.06
N ARG A 171 32.78 2.80 -19.80
CA ARG A 171 31.98 1.97 -18.92
C ARG A 171 31.75 2.70 -17.61
N TRP A 172 30.59 2.50 -17.03
CA TRP A 172 30.17 3.13 -15.77
C TRP A 172 30.15 2.10 -14.65
N TYR A 173 31.01 2.30 -13.70
CA TYR A 173 31.17 1.44 -12.53
C TYR A 173 30.40 2.02 -11.34
N LEU A 174 29.87 1.15 -10.49
CA LEU A 174 29.29 1.56 -9.23
C LEU A 174 30.35 2.21 -8.34
N SER A 175 29.97 3.27 -7.61
CA SER A 175 30.85 3.91 -6.64
C SER A 175 31.25 2.91 -5.55
N PRO A 176 32.55 2.84 -5.16
CA PRO A 176 33.01 1.95 -4.09
C PRO A 176 32.34 2.20 -2.73
N THR A 177 31.73 3.36 -2.55
CA THR A 177 30.98 3.71 -1.32
C THR A 177 29.63 3.02 -1.21
N ILE A 178 29.15 2.38 -2.29
CA ILE A 178 27.88 1.67 -2.33
C ILE A 178 28.15 0.17 -2.34
N ALA A 179 27.77 -0.49 -1.25
CA ALA A 179 27.78 -1.94 -1.15
C ALA A 179 26.34 -2.47 -1.21
N HIS A 180 26.14 -3.57 -1.94
CA HIS A 180 24.86 -4.29 -2.02
C HIS A 180 23.63 -3.39 -2.28
N PRO A 181 23.58 -2.67 -3.43
CA PRO A 181 22.53 -1.67 -3.69
C PRO A 181 21.12 -2.27 -3.62
N ALA A 182 20.92 -3.54 -3.95
CA ALA A 182 19.63 -4.21 -3.90
C ALA A 182 18.99 -4.22 -2.50
N GLN A 183 19.80 -4.16 -1.43
CA GLN A 183 19.27 -4.13 -0.05
C GLN A 183 18.53 -2.85 0.29
N SER A 184 18.84 -1.76 -0.41
CA SER A 184 18.22 -0.44 -0.21
C SER A 184 17.12 -0.12 -1.22
N ILE A 185 16.78 -1.07 -2.12
CA ILE A 185 15.81 -0.85 -3.19
C ILE A 185 14.52 -1.60 -2.86
N ASN A 186 13.44 -0.85 -2.80
CA ASN A 186 12.09 -1.39 -2.70
C ASN A 186 11.36 -1.10 -4.03
N ILE A 187 10.82 -2.13 -4.68
CA ILE A 187 10.06 -1.97 -5.93
C ILE A 187 8.62 -1.51 -5.71
N ARG A 188 8.12 -1.57 -4.46
CA ARG A 188 6.77 -1.13 -4.08
C ARG A 188 6.74 0.24 -3.43
N SER A 189 7.86 0.69 -2.87
CA SER A 189 7.98 1.97 -2.17
C SER A 189 9.17 2.75 -2.72
N THR A 190 8.98 4.05 -2.93
CA THR A 190 10.06 4.92 -3.42
C THR A 190 11.01 5.38 -2.34
N SER A 191 10.65 5.28 -1.06
CA SER A 191 11.47 5.75 0.06
C SER A 191 12.51 4.71 0.51
N GLY A 192 12.19 3.42 0.45
CA GLY A 192 13.07 2.35 0.95
C GLY A 192 13.36 2.43 2.46
N GLU A 193 12.74 3.38 3.16
CA GLU A 193 12.97 3.67 4.57
C GLU A 193 11.86 3.06 5.42
N SER A 194 12.20 2.60 6.62
CA SER A 194 11.26 2.01 7.56
C SER A 194 11.57 2.42 8.99
N PHE A 195 10.57 2.38 9.84
CA PHE A 195 10.65 2.58 11.27
C PHE A 195 10.58 1.22 11.98
N ALA A 196 11.46 1.02 12.97
CA ALA A 196 11.36 -0.13 13.85
C ALA A 196 10.30 0.14 14.92
N LEU A 197 9.37 -0.79 15.16
CA LEU A 197 8.43 -0.73 16.28
C LEU A 197 8.91 -1.68 17.38
N ILE A 198 9.24 -1.12 18.54
CA ILE A 198 9.85 -1.85 19.67
C ILE A 198 8.86 -1.90 20.83
N ASP A 199 8.63 -3.10 21.37
CA ASP A 199 8.00 -3.28 22.67
C ASP A 199 9.02 -3.02 23.76
N THR A 200 8.83 -1.93 24.51
CA THR A 200 9.76 -1.53 25.58
C THR A 200 9.61 -2.36 26.85
N SER A 201 8.55 -3.14 26.99
CA SER A 201 8.34 -4.00 28.18
C SER A 201 9.27 -5.22 28.17
N ILE A 202 9.69 -5.67 26.98
CA ILE A 202 10.54 -6.85 26.79
C ILE A 202 11.76 -6.56 25.88
N ASP A 203 11.96 -5.29 25.52
CA ASP A 203 13.01 -4.82 24.61
C ASP A 203 13.10 -5.65 23.31
N SER A 204 11.95 -5.81 22.64
CA SER A 204 11.84 -6.65 21.45
C SER A 204 11.26 -5.91 20.26
N LEU A 205 11.87 -6.13 19.11
CA LEU A 205 11.32 -5.67 17.83
C LEU A 205 10.02 -6.42 17.53
N LEU A 206 8.92 -5.69 17.43
CA LEU A 206 7.61 -6.22 17.03
C LEU A 206 7.50 -6.31 15.50
N GLU A 207 7.74 -5.19 14.81
CA GLU A 207 7.49 -5.07 13.38
C GLU A 207 8.32 -3.92 12.79
N THR A 208 8.47 -3.89 11.46
CA THR A 208 8.99 -2.74 10.72
C THR A 208 7.86 -2.10 9.93
N VAL A 209 7.69 -0.78 10.09
CA VAL A 209 6.64 0.02 9.45
C VAL A 209 7.26 0.92 8.40
N GLU A 210 6.72 0.94 7.19
CA GLU A 210 7.24 1.81 6.13
C GLU A 210 7.12 3.29 6.51
N ALA A 211 8.13 4.09 6.13
CA ALA A 211 8.19 5.51 6.49
C ALA A 211 6.98 6.31 5.98
N SER A 212 6.43 5.93 4.83
CA SER A 212 5.25 6.56 4.22
C SER A 212 4.00 6.51 5.10
N VAL A 213 3.86 5.46 5.91
CA VAL A 213 2.69 5.24 6.79
C VAL A 213 3.03 5.31 8.28
N ALA A 214 4.30 5.48 8.63
CA ALA A 214 4.72 5.49 10.03
C ALA A 214 4.04 6.59 10.84
N PHE A 215 3.91 7.80 10.26
CA PHE A 215 3.30 8.93 10.95
C PHE A 215 1.81 8.74 11.21
N SER A 216 1.11 7.99 10.37
CA SER A 216 -0.30 7.67 10.55
C SER A 216 -0.56 6.43 11.40
N GLN A 217 0.40 5.50 11.49
CA GLN A 217 0.20 4.22 12.17
C GLN A 217 0.89 4.11 13.53
N VAL A 218 2.08 4.73 13.69
CA VAL A 218 2.91 4.59 14.90
C VAL A 218 3.28 5.93 15.53
N HIS A 219 2.40 6.94 15.39
CA HIS A 219 2.52 8.22 16.10
C HIS A 219 2.34 8.03 17.62
N PRO A 220 2.82 8.95 18.47
CA PRO A 220 2.55 8.91 19.90
C PRO A 220 1.04 8.88 20.17
N GLY A 221 0.59 8.00 21.05
CA GLY A 221 -0.82 7.79 21.36
C GLY A 221 -1.56 6.82 20.43
N ALA A 222 -0.93 6.33 19.35
CA ALA A 222 -1.53 5.35 18.45
C ALA A 222 -1.76 4.00 19.15
N ILE A 223 -2.86 3.35 18.83
CA ILE A 223 -3.10 1.94 19.18
C ILE A 223 -2.72 1.07 18.00
N TYR A 224 -1.58 0.40 18.12
CA TYR A 224 -1.07 -0.51 17.10
C TYR A 224 -1.47 -1.95 17.39
N LEU A 225 -1.93 -2.67 16.39
CA LEU A 225 -2.30 -4.08 16.52
C LEU A 225 -1.20 -4.97 15.96
N HIS A 226 -0.57 -5.78 16.83
CA HIS A 226 0.41 -6.79 16.44
C HIS A 226 -0.03 -8.17 16.91
N GLN A 227 -0.17 -9.13 16.00
CA GLN A 227 -0.61 -10.51 16.26
C GLN A 227 -1.91 -10.64 17.08
N GLY A 228 -2.79 -9.63 16.98
CA GLY A 228 -4.06 -9.59 17.72
C GLY A 228 -3.98 -9.02 19.12
N GLU A 229 -2.80 -8.64 19.59
CA GLU A 229 -2.57 -7.87 20.81
C GLU A 229 -2.46 -6.38 20.48
N ALA A 230 -2.95 -5.54 21.38
CA ALA A 230 -2.91 -4.09 21.21
C ALA A 230 -1.69 -3.51 21.94
N TYR A 231 -1.06 -2.53 21.30
CA TYR A 231 0.09 -1.79 21.81
C TYR A 231 -0.20 -0.30 21.75
N LEU A 232 0.08 0.41 22.83
CA LEU A 232 0.06 1.88 22.85
C LEU A 232 1.44 2.39 22.46
N VAL A 233 1.53 3.15 21.37
CA VAL A 233 2.76 3.83 20.98
C VAL A 233 2.97 5.03 21.93
N THR A 234 4.09 5.04 22.62
CA THR A 234 4.44 6.06 23.60
C THR A 234 5.31 7.16 23.00
N GLU A 235 6.18 6.81 22.03
CA GLU A 235 7.13 7.71 21.42
C GLU A 235 7.41 7.33 19.96
N LEU A 236 7.66 8.34 19.13
CA LEU A 236 8.16 8.19 17.75
C LEU A 236 9.46 8.99 17.61
N ASP A 237 10.59 8.30 17.65
CA ASP A 237 11.92 8.86 17.44
C ASP A 237 12.21 8.93 15.94
N LEU A 238 12.10 10.14 15.39
CA LEU A 238 12.31 10.39 13.97
C LEU A 238 13.80 10.28 13.58
N ALA A 239 14.71 10.62 14.51
CA ALA A 239 16.15 10.60 14.24
C ALA A 239 16.68 9.18 14.09
N ASN A 240 16.24 8.27 14.97
CA ASN A 240 16.62 6.86 14.97
C ASN A 240 15.64 5.98 14.19
N ARG A 241 14.55 6.56 13.65
CA ARG A 241 13.48 5.83 12.95
C ARG A 241 12.93 4.67 13.78
N THR A 242 12.60 4.98 15.01
CA THR A 242 12.12 3.98 15.97
C THR A 242 10.86 4.48 16.66
N ALA A 243 9.85 3.63 16.71
CA ALA A 243 8.65 3.84 17.51
C ALA A 243 8.70 2.91 18.71
N TYR A 244 8.37 3.43 19.88
CA TYR A 244 8.34 2.68 21.14
C TYR A 244 6.89 2.46 21.57
N ALA A 245 6.58 1.24 21.97
CA ALA A 245 5.23 0.87 22.36
C ALA A 245 5.22 -0.02 23.61
N VAL A 246 4.08 -0.05 24.27
CA VAL A 246 3.83 -0.93 25.41
C VAL A 246 2.52 -1.69 25.22
N PRO A 247 2.40 -2.94 25.69
CA PRO A 247 1.14 -3.68 25.66
C PRO A 247 0.00 -2.89 26.33
N THR A 248 -1.20 -2.96 25.75
CA THR A 248 -2.39 -2.26 26.29
C THR A 248 -3.66 -3.08 26.11
N THR A 249 -4.64 -2.81 26.97
CA THR A 249 -6.00 -3.41 26.90
C THR A 249 -7.03 -2.40 26.40
N ALA A 250 -6.61 -1.39 25.61
CA ALA A 250 -7.50 -0.36 25.11
C ALA A 250 -8.73 -0.95 24.39
N SER A 251 -9.91 -0.41 24.68
CA SER A 251 -11.18 -0.79 24.04
C SER A 251 -11.51 0.06 22.82
N TYR A 252 -10.55 0.85 22.35
CA TYR A 252 -10.65 1.72 21.19
C TYR A 252 -9.48 1.48 20.23
N TYR A 253 -9.60 1.97 19.03
CA TYR A 253 -8.51 2.10 18.07
C TYR A 253 -8.31 3.57 17.70
N THR A 254 -7.18 3.88 17.07
CA THR A 254 -6.84 5.24 16.64
C THR A 254 -6.88 5.35 15.13
N GLN A 255 -7.34 6.49 14.65
CA GLN A 255 -7.34 6.86 13.25
C GLN A 255 -6.69 8.23 13.09
N ALA A 256 -5.56 8.29 12.38
CA ALA A 256 -4.88 9.53 12.10
C ALA A 256 -5.77 10.51 11.30
N ARG A 257 -5.55 11.80 11.53
CA ARG A 257 -6.13 12.89 10.75
C ARG A 257 -5.01 13.55 9.97
N GLU A 258 -5.14 13.54 8.67
CA GLU A 258 -4.15 14.09 7.75
C GLU A 258 -4.72 15.30 7.02
N ILE A 259 -3.85 16.26 6.75
CA ILE A 259 -4.10 17.35 5.83
C ILE A 259 -3.13 17.17 4.68
N THR A 260 -3.67 17.12 3.47
CA THR A 260 -2.87 17.02 2.26
C THR A 260 -3.02 18.31 1.46
N ASP A 261 -1.90 18.93 1.13
CA ASP A 261 -1.79 20.05 0.20
C ASP A 261 -1.11 19.56 -1.08
N LEU A 262 -1.61 20.04 -2.24
CA LEU A 262 -1.14 19.62 -3.53
C LEU A 262 -0.80 20.85 -4.38
N ARG A 263 0.44 20.90 -4.87
CA ARG A 263 0.93 21.95 -5.75
C ARG A 263 1.28 21.39 -7.12
N ILE A 264 0.61 21.87 -8.17
CA ILE A 264 0.95 21.56 -9.56
C ILE A 264 2.25 22.27 -9.91
N THR A 265 3.27 21.50 -10.30
CA THR A 265 4.58 22.01 -10.67
C THR A 265 4.77 22.11 -12.17
N ARG A 266 4.22 21.15 -12.93
CA ARG A 266 4.35 21.13 -14.39
C ARG A 266 3.24 20.34 -15.06
N ILE A 267 2.63 20.87 -16.11
CA ILE A 267 1.73 20.12 -16.98
C ILE A 267 2.56 19.38 -18.01
N ILE A 268 2.40 18.08 -18.11
CA ILE A 268 3.06 17.21 -19.11
C ILE A 268 2.18 17.07 -20.33
N ARG A 269 0.87 16.88 -20.12
CA ARG A 269 -0.10 16.63 -21.19
C ARG A 269 -1.49 17.11 -20.76
N ASP A 270 -2.27 17.56 -21.73
CA ASP A 270 -3.68 17.89 -21.52
C ASP A 270 -4.56 17.35 -22.65
N LYS A 271 -5.85 17.20 -22.36
CA LYS A 271 -6.87 16.75 -23.28
C LYS A 271 -8.21 17.36 -22.93
N SER A 272 -8.91 17.92 -23.92
CA SER A 272 -10.29 18.34 -23.76
C SER A 272 -11.22 17.14 -23.89
N CYS A 273 -12.15 16.98 -22.94
CA CYS A 273 -13.18 15.94 -22.90
C CYS A 273 -14.51 16.63 -22.70
N GLU A 274 -15.32 16.80 -23.73
CA GLU A 274 -16.62 17.47 -23.68
C GLU A 274 -16.59 18.80 -22.91
N GLN A 275 -17.15 18.78 -21.67
CA GLN A 275 -17.24 19.94 -20.81
C GLN A 275 -16.11 20.02 -19.76
N ALA A 276 -15.12 19.16 -19.82
CA ALA A 276 -14.00 19.15 -18.90
C ALA A 276 -12.66 19.19 -19.64
N LYS A 277 -11.65 19.71 -18.99
CA LYS A 277 -10.27 19.60 -19.46
C LYS A 277 -9.48 18.76 -18.48
N VAL A 278 -8.88 17.67 -19.00
CA VAL A 278 -8.12 16.71 -18.21
C VAL A 278 -6.64 16.96 -18.42
N TYR A 279 -5.87 16.87 -17.34
CA TYR A 279 -4.43 17.12 -17.35
C TYR A 279 -3.69 15.94 -16.73
N LEU A 280 -2.49 15.71 -17.20
CA LEU A 280 -1.48 14.86 -16.61
C LEU A 280 -0.25 15.72 -16.33
N GLY A 281 0.28 15.68 -15.13
CA GLY A 281 1.42 16.56 -14.78
C GLY A 281 2.14 16.17 -13.50
N GLU A 282 3.23 16.88 -13.24
CA GLU A 282 4.00 16.73 -12.01
C GLU A 282 3.38 17.58 -10.92
N VAL A 283 3.31 16.99 -9.73
CA VAL A 283 2.78 17.64 -8.54
C VAL A 283 3.71 17.41 -7.35
N GLU A 284 3.75 18.37 -6.45
CA GLU A 284 4.30 18.20 -5.11
C GLU A 284 3.13 17.98 -4.15
N VAL A 285 3.22 16.92 -3.37
CA VAL A 285 2.25 16.57 -2.34
C VAL A 285 2.91 16.78 -0.98
N THR A 286 2.22 17.51 -0.12
CA THR A 286 2.61 17.72 1.28
C THR A 286 1.53 17.12 2.15
N THR A 287 1.85 16.08 2.92
CA THR A 287 0.93 15.46 3.87
C THR A 287 1.40 15.71 5.29
N THR A 288 0.52 16.21 6.15
CA THR A 288 0.80 16.45 7.56
C THR A 288 -0.23 15.71 8.41
N VAL A 289 0.25 14.87 9.32
CA VAL A 289 -0.60 14.24 10.33
C VAL A 289 -0.78 15.22 11.48
N VAL A 290 -1.97 15.83 11.56
CA VAL A 290 -2.27 16.94 12.49
C VAL A 290 -2.92 16.47 13.79
N GLY A 291 -3.26 15.19 13.89
CA GLY A 291 -3.90 14.62 15.07
C GLY A 291 -4.47 13.25 14.80
N PHE A 292 -5.21 12.72 15.74
CA PHE A 292 -5.89 11.44 15.59
C PHE A 292 -7.21 11.41 16.38
N ARG A 293 -8.11 10.53 15.94
CA ARG A 293 -9.37 10.21 16.61
C ARG A 293 -9.24 8.89 17.33
N LYS A 294 -9.77 8.81 18.54
CA LYS A 294 -10.02 7.56 19.25
C LYS A 294 -11.42 7.10 18.91
N LYS A 295 -11.54 5.91 18.37
CA LYS A 295 -12.84 5.31 17.99
C LYS A 295 -13.09 4.05 18.82
N ALA A 296 -14.27 3.97 19.40
CA ALA A 296 -14.69 2.78 20.14
C ALA A 296 -14.71 1.55 19.21
N GLN A 297 -14.19 0.43 19.71
CA GLN A 297 -14.25 -0.82 18.96
C GLN A 297 -15.73 -1.22 18.77
N PHE A 298 -16.08 -1.65 17.55
CA PHE A 298 -17.40 -2.13 17.11
C PHE A 298 -18.50 -1.09 16.85
N THR A 299 -18.56 0.01 17.55
CA THR A 299 -19.54 1.08 17.30
C THR A 299 -18.98 2.16 16.38
N GLU A 300 -17.65 2.25 16.28
CA GLU A 300 -16.92 3.28 15.54
C GLU A 300 -17.19 4.72 16.01
N GLU A 301 -17.83 4.85 17.17
CA GLU A 301 -18.10 6.13 17.78
C GLU A 301 -16.80 6.84 18.14
N VAL A 302 -16.69 8.13 17.81
CA VAL A 302 -15.54 8.96 18.17
C VAL A 302 -15.65 9.31 19.66
N ILE A 303 -14.76 8.76 20.46
CA ILE A 303 -14.72 8.97 21.92
C ILE A 303 -13.70 10.03 22.36
N GLY A 304 -12.88 10.51 21.42
CA GLY A 304 -11.91 11.57 21.68
C GLY A 304 -11.10 11.92 20.44
N GLU A 305 -10.51 13.10 20.46
CA GLU A 305 -9.56 13.57 19.45
C GLU A 305 -8.36 14.20 20.14
N GLU A 306 -7.16 13.95 19.60
CA GLU A 306 -5.92 14.55 20.12
C GLU A 306 -5.11 15.14 18.98
N PRO A 307 -4.52 16.34 19.17
CA PRO A 307 -3.62 16.94 18.19
C PRO A 307 -2.26 16.23 18.20
N LEU A 308 -1.57 16.29 17.05
CA LEU A 308 -0.19 15.87 16.89
C LEU A 308 0.61 17.01 16.24
N ASP A 309 1.87 17.12 16.64
CA ASP A 309 2.84 18.03 16.05
C ASP A 309 3.93 17.20 15.36
N LEU A 310 3.62 16.70 14.17
CA LEU A 310 4.55 15.93 13.36
C LEU A 310 4.97 16.75 12.14
N PRO A 311 6.23 16.61 11.69
CA PRO A 311 6.71 17.33 10.51
C PRO A 311 5.94 16.89 9.26
N PRO A 312 5.75 17.82 8.29
CA PRO A 312 5.13 17.49 7.02
C PRO A 312 6.01 16.52 6.21
N GLN A 313 5.35 15.61 5.52
CA GLN A 313 5.98 14.71 4.57
C GLN A 313 5.80 15.26 3.16
N HIS A 314 6.88 15.36 2.39
CA HIS A 314 6.87 15.88 1.03
C HIS A 314 7.30 14.81 0.03
N PHE A 315 6.58 14.70 -1.05
CA PHE A 315 7.01 13.88 -2.17
C PHE A 315 6.51 14.47 -3.50
N SER A 316 7.28 14.21 -4.57
CA SER A 316 6.89 14.59 -5.93
C SER A 316 6.38 13.36 -6.66
N THR A 317 5.28 13.53 -7.38
CA THR A 317 4.66 12.46 -8.16
C THR A 317 4.05 13.00 -9.44
N VAL A 318 3.44 12.11 -10.22
CA VAL A 318 2.63 12.46 -11.40
C VAL A 318 1.17 12.21 -11.05
N ALA A 319 0.34 13.21 -11.31
CA ALA A 319 -1.09 13.16 -11.05
C ALA A 319 -1.89 13.41 -12.33
N LEU A 320 -3.10 12.89 -12.32
CA LEU A 320 -4.14 13.22 -13.27
C LEU A 320 -5.21 14.03 -12.55
N TRP A 321 -5.62 15.15 -13.15
CA TRP A 321 -6.72 15.96 -12.62
C TRP A 321 -7.56 16.53 -13.76
N PHE A 322 -8.70 17.10 -13.43
CA PHE A 322 -9.56 17.76 -14.39
C PHE A 322 -10.11 19.06 -13.84
N ASP A 323 -10.31 20.02 -14.74
CA ASP A 323 -10.96 21.29 -14.45
C ASP A 323 -12.38 21.28 -15.00
N LEU A 324 -13.31 21.83 -14.23
CA LEU A 324 -14.66 22.06 -14.66
C LEU A 324 -14.85 23.50 -15.10
N PRO A 325 -15.50 23.77 -16.25
CA PRO A 325 -15.81 25.13 -16.67
C PRO A 325 -16.70 25.86 -15.68
N PRO A 326 -16.56 27.19 -15.53
CA PRO A 326 -17.38 27.99 -14.63
C PRO A 326 -18.90 27.85 -14.89
N GLU A 327 -19.29 27.61 -16.13
CA GLU A 327 -20.68 27.42 -16.54
C GLU A 327 -21.29 26.17 -15.88
N VAL A 328 -20.54 25.06 -15.82
CA VAL A 328 -20.96 23.81 -15.16
C VAL A 328 -21.12 24.06 -13.67
N ILE A 329 -20.17 24.72 -13.03
CA ILE A 329 -20.22 25.05 -11.59
C ILE A 329 -21.44 25.93 -11.31
N THR A 330 -21.66 26.95 -12.15
CA THR A 330 -22.82 27.85 -12.04
C THR A 330 -24.14 27.10 -12.18
N HIS A 331 -24.22 26.15 -13.12
CA HIS A 331 -25.42 25.33 -13.32
C HIS A 331 -25.71 24.45 -12.09
N LEU A 332 -24.71 23.78 -11.53
CA LEU A 332 -24.85 22.94 -10.33
C LEU A 332 -25.31 23.74 -9.12
N VAL A 333 -24.72 24.93 -8.90
CA VAL A 333 -25.12 25.83 -7.80
C VAL A 333 -26.55 26.33 -7.98
N LYS A 334 -26.96 26.74 -9.20
CA LYS A 334 -28.34 27.15 -9.48
C LYS A 334 -29.35 26.01 -9.29
N ALA A 335 -28.95 24.78 -9.59
CA ALA A 335 -29.78 23.59 -9.37
C ALA A 335 -29.80 23.15 -7.89
N GLN A 336 -29.19 23.89 -6.98
CA GLN A 336 -29.07 23.59 -5.55
C GLN A 336 -28.48 22.18 -5.28
N LEU A 337 -27.57 21.72 -6.14
CA LEU A 337 -26.86 20.47 -5.96
C LEU A 337 -25.63 20.68 -5.09
N ASP A 338 -25.28 19.70 -4.30
CA ASP A 338 -24.04 19.72 -3.49
C ASP A 338 -22.82 19.52 -4.40
N PHE A 339 -22.23 20.64 -4.81
CA PHE A 339 -21.07 20.63 -5.70
C PHE A 339 -19.85 19.95 -5.06
N ALA A 340 -19.55 20.23 -3.79
CA ALA A 340 -18.40 19.66 -3.10
C ALA A 340 -18.55 18.15 -2.91
N GLY A 341 -19.72 17.71 -2.47
CA GLY A 341 -20.05 16.28 -2.33
C GLY A 341 -20.04 15.56 -3.66
N GLY A 342 -20.57 16.17 -4.72
CA GLY A 342 -20.56 15.62 -6.07
C GLY A 342 -19.14 15.45 -6.63
N LEU A 343 -18.26 16.43 -6.42
CA LEU A 343 -16.84 16.38 -6.84
C LEU A 343 -16.10 15.27 -6.10
N HIS A 344 -16.27 15.20 -4.79
CA HIS A 344 -15.69 14.16 -3.95
C HIS A 344 -16.16 12.74 -4.35
N ALA A 345 -17.46 12.59 -4.62
CA ALA A 345 -18.00 11.33 -5.11
C ALA A 345 -17.42 10.93 -6.48
N ALA A 346 -17.23 11.90 -7.39
CA ALA A 346 -16.62 11.65 -8.70
C ALA A 346 -15.14 11.23 -8.57
N GLU A 347 -14.39 11.85 -7.65
CA GLU A 347 -13.01 11.45 -7.32
C GLU A 347 -12.96 9.99 -6.84
N HIS A 348 -13.76 9.65 -5.85
CA HIS A 348 -13.80 8.28 -5.33
C HIS A 348 -14.23 7.26 -6.39
N ALA A 349 -15.21 7.60 -7.22
CA ALA A 349 -15.63 6.74 -8.33
C ALA A 349 -14.49 6.53 -9.34
N ALA A 350 -13.78 7.59 -9.71
CA ALA A 350 -12.65 7.51 -10.63
C ALA A 350 -11.53 6.61 -10.08
N ILE A 351 -11.16 6.77 -8.80
CA ILE A 351 -10.15 5.95 -8.12
C ILE A 351 -10.61 4.49 -8.07
N ALA A 352 -11.87 4.24 -7.71
CA ALA A 352 -12.40 2.88 -7.57
C ALA A 352 -12.45 2.09 -8.90
N ILE A 353 -12.69 2.77 -10.03
CA ILE A 353 -12.76 2.11 -11.35
C ILE A 353 -11.42 2.07 -12.07
N LEU A 354 -10.41 2.84 -11.64
CA LEU A 354 -9.10 2.91 -12.30
C LEU A 354 -8.45 1.53 -12.50
N PRO A 355 -8.48 0.61 -11.52
CA PRO A 355 -7.91 -0.73 -11.68
C PRO A 355 -8.54 -1.56 -12.80
N LEU A 356 -9.76 -1.25 -13.26
CA LEU A 356 -10.37 -1.91 -14.41
C LEU A 356 -9.70 -1.55 -15.74
N PHE A 357 -8.96 -0.44 -15.80
CA PHE A 357 -8.27 0.05 -16.99
C PHE A 357 -6.76 -0.14 -16.90
N ALA A 358 -6.22 0.02 -15.71
CA ALA A 358 -4.79 -0.08 -15.45
C ALA A 358 -4.58 -0.74 -14.08
N LEU A 359 -3.86 -1.86 -14.06
CA LEU A 359 -3.46 -2.50 -12.80
C LEU A 359 -2.49 -1.57 -12.09
N CYS A 360 -2.94 -1.01 -10.97
CA CYS A 360 -2.16 -0.13 -10.10
C CYS A 360 -2.52 -0.43 -8.63
N ASP A 361 -1.51 -0.40 -7.77
CA ASP A 361 -1.67 -0.49 -6.31
C ASP A 361 -1.79 0.92 -5.72
#